data_f1bee772aa9eca4d1c7c8f0d22ef0c79
#
_entry.id   f1bee772aa9eca4d1c7c8f0d22ef0c79
#
_cell.length_a   1.000
_cell.length_b   1.000
_cell.length_c   1.000
_cell.angle_alpha   90.00
_cell.angle_beta   90.00
_cell.angle_gamma   90.00
#
_symmetry.space_group_name_H-M   'P 1'
#
loop_
_entity.id
_entity.type
_entity.pdbx_description
1 polymer ?
#
loop_
_entity_poly.entity_id
_entity_poly.type
_entity_poly.pdbx_seq_one_letter_code
_entity_poly.pdbx_strand_id
1 'polypeptide(L)'
;MKQQQQAIGGATVVSNNEAQSRYELRQDGEVAALAQYRLEGDRVRFVHTEVDERFEGQGLGSKLAAYALDDVKSRGLKAVPQCKFIASYIARHEKEYGGLVVS
;
A
#
# COMPACT_ATOMS: atom_id res chain seq x y z
N MET A 1 -21.89 10.43 5.19
CA MET A 1 -21.57 10.39 4.70
C MET A 1 -21.16 10.17 4.28
N LYS A 2 -21.11 10.21 4.29
CA LYS A 2 -20.68 10.19 3.69
C LYS A 2 -20.24 9.93 2.95
N GLN A 3 -20.24 10.09 2.89
CA GLN A 3 -19.84 10.04 2.13
C GLN A 3 -19.46 9.81 1.37
N GLN A 4 -19.43 10.04 1.52
CA GLN A 4 -19.13 9.96 0.75
C GLN A 4 -18.81 9.54 -0.02
N GLN A 5 -18.72 9.65 0.11
CA GLN A 5 -18.51 9.34 -0.67
C GLN A 5 -18.76 8.97 -1.62
N GLN A 6 -19.01 9.02 -2.03
CA GLN A 6 -19.25 8.65 -3.02
C GLN A 6 -19.18 8.70 -4.20
N ALA A 7 -19.10 8.49 -3.98
CA ALA A 7 -18.57 8.88 -5.21
C ALA A 7 -19.07 8.00 -6.31
N ILE A 8 -19.09 8.50 -7.44
CA ILE A 8 -19.73 7.87 -8.55
C ILE A 8 -18.73 7.04 -9.32
N GLY A 9 -19.02 5.76 -9.47
CA GLY A 9 -18.25 4.86 -10.29
C GLY A 9 -16.77 5.16 -10.38
N GLY A 10 -15.97 4.67 -9.57
CA GLY A 10 -14.56 4.97 -9.60
C GLY A 10 -14.05 5.46 -8.27
N ALA A 11 -14.88 5.38 -7.28
CA ALA A 11 -14.43 5.74 -5.95
C ALA A 11 -13.30 4.82 -5.52
N THR A 12 -12.14 5.39 -5.29
CA THR A 12 -10.96 4.67 -4.84
C THR A 12 -10.62 5.11 -3.43
N VAL A 13 -10.56 4.17 -2.51
CA VAL A 13 -10.23 4.45 -1.11
C VAL A 13 -9.06 3.58 -0.70
N VAL A 14 -8.01 4.22 -0.18
CA VAL A 14 -6.84 3.49 0.30
C VAL A 14 -6.76 3.67 1.80
N SER A 15 -6.50 2.59 2.53
CA SER A 15 -6.45 2.65 3.98
C SER A 15 -5.51 1.59 4.54
N ASN A 16 -5.17 1.77 5.81
CA ASN A 16 -4.40 0.78 6.55
C ASN A 16 -5.36 -0.02 7.43
N ASN A 17 -5.58 -1.27 7.08
CA ASN A 17 -6.40 -2.17 7.88
C ASN A 17 -5.51 -2.82 8.93
N GLU A 18 -5.33 -2.15 10.05
CA GLU A 18 -4.41 -2.60 11.08
C GLU A 18 -4.84 -3.91 11.72
N ALA A 19 -6.15 -4.14 11.80
CA ALA A 19 -6.66 -5.38 12.38
C ALA A 19 -6.20 -6.61 11.60
N GLN A 20 -6.00 -6.47 10.30
CA GLN A 20 -5.53 -7.56 9.46
C GLN A 20 -4.10 -7.38 8.97
N SER A 21 -3.42 -6.35 9.45
CA SER A 21 -2.03 -6.06 9.08
C SER A 21 -1.85 -5.98 7.59
N ARG A 22 -2.65 -5.12 6.96
CA ARG A 22 -2.50 -4.92 5.52
C ARG A 22 -3.03 -3.57 5.10
N TYR A 23 -2.37 -2.98 4.10
CA TYR A 23 -2.90 -1.82 3.40
C TYR A 23 -3.87 -2.32 2.35
N GLU A 24 -4.97 -1.63 2.16
CA GLU A 24 -6.00 -2.02 1.20
C GLU A 24 -6.35 -0.86 0.30
N LEU A 25 -6.52 -1.17 -0.97
CA LEU A 25 -7.10 -0.22 -1.91
C LEU A 25 -8.44 -0.79 -2.34
N ARG A 26 -9.51 -0.04 -2.07
CA ARG A 26 -10.84 -0.46 -2.47
C ARG A 26 -11.30 0.38 -3.64
N GLN A 27 -11.92 -0.31 -4.59
CA GLN A 27 -12.50 0.30 -5.76
C GLN A 27 -13.98 -0.01 -5.71
N ASP A 28 -14.79 1.03 -5.57
CA ASP A 28 -16.26 0.85 -5.48
C ASP A 28 -16.65 -0.17 -4.40
N GLY A 29 -15.99 -0.10 -3.27
CA GLY A 29 -16.30 -0.95 -2.12
C GLY A 29 -15.64 -2.31 -2.09
N GLU A 30 -14.96 -2.71 -3.17
CA GLU A 30 -14.29 -4.02 -3.22
C GLU A 30 -12.79 -3.86 -3.08
N VAL A 31 -12.16 -4.81 -2.40
CA VAL A 31 -10.70 -4.79 -2.27
C VAL A 31 -10.09 -5.14 -3.62
N ALA A 32 -9.51 -4.14 -4.26
CA ALA A 32 -8.89 -4.30 -5.57
C ALA A 32 -7.40 -4.62 -5.47
N ALA A 33 -6.77 -4.20 -4.38
CA ALA A 33 -5.36 -4.49 -4.15
C ALA A 33 -5.09 -4.48 -2.66
N LEU A 34 -4.09 -5.27 -2.23
CA LEU A 34 -3.70 -5.28 -0.84
C LEU A 34 -2.19 -5.52 -0.71
N ALA A 35 -1.64 -5.03 0.38
CA ALA A 35 -0.23 -5.23 0.72
C ALA A 35 -0.15 -5.66 2.17
N GLN A 36 0.17 -6.92 2.38
CA GLN A 36 0.27 -7.49 3.72
C GLN A 36 1.61 -7.14 4.34
N TYR A 37 1.60 -6.89 5.63
CA TYR A 37 2.82 -6.55 6.33
C TYR A 37 2.85 -7.16 7.73
N ARG A 38 4.02 -7.09 8.34
CA ARG A 38 4.19 -7.39 9.76
C ARG A 38 4.85 -6.18 10.39
N LEU A 39 4.31 -5.76 11.52
CA LEU A 39 4.90 -4.65 12.26
C LEU A 39 5.87 -5.24 13.28
N GLU A 40 7.14 -4.91 13.15
CA GLU A 40 8.21 -5.45 14.01
C GLU A 40 8.98 -4.26 14.59
N GLY A 41 8.58 -3.83 15.79
CA GLY A 41 9.17 -2.66 16.39
C GLY A 41 8.90 -1.42 15.55
N ASP A 42 9.95 -0.76 15.07
CA ASP A 42 9.82 0.41 14.22
C ASP A 42 9.88 0.05 12.73
N ARG A 43 9.72 -1.22 12.38
CA ARG A 43 9.84 -1.70 11.00
C ARG A 43 8.55 -2.29 10.50
N VAL A 44 8.19 -1.95 9.29
CA VAL A 44 7.05 -2.54 8.58
C VAL A 44 7.63 -3.47 7.53
N ARG A 45 7.45 -4.77 7.73
CA ARG A 45 7.95 -5.78 6.81
C ARG A 45 6.85 -6.11 5.82
N PHE A 46 7.02 -5.68 4.58
CA PHE A 46 6.05 -5.98 3.51
C PHE A 46 6.32 -7.38 2.99
N VAL A 47 5.35 -8.28 3.16
CA VAL A 47 5.56 -9.69 2.84
C VAL A 47 4.83 -10.16 1.59
N HIS A 48 3.75 -9.49 1.19
CA HIS A 48 2.97 -9.95 0.05
C HIS A 48 2.08 -8.83 -0.50
N THR A 49 1.98 -8.74 -1.81
CA THR A 49 1.13 -7.75 -2.47
C THR A 49 0.31 -8.46 -3.54
N GLU A 50 -0.98 -8.13 -3.61
CA GLU A 50 -1.88 -8.68 -4.63
C GLU A 50 -2.68 -7.57 -5.28
N VAL A 51 -2.94 -7.73 -6.58
CA VAL A 51 -3.90 -6.90 -7.30
C VAL A 51 -4.90 -7.85 -7.91
N ASP A 52 -6.19 -7.63 -7.67
CA ASP A 52 -7.25 -8.47 -8.22
C ASP A 52 -7.21 -8.37 -9.74
N GLU A 53 -7.30 -9.52 -10.41
CA GLU A 53 -7.21 -9.58 -11.87
C GLU A 53 -8.20 -8.64 -12.57
N ARG A 54 -9.37 -8.47 -11.99
CA ARG A 54 -10.39 -7.60 -12.58
C ARG A 54 -9.94 -6.14 -12.66
N PHE A 55 -8.95 -5.77 -11.87
CA PHE A 55 -8.50 -4.38 -11.76
C PHE A 55 -7.08 -4.18 -12.26
N GLU A 56 -6.46 -5.19 -12.83
CA GLU A 56 -5.10 -5.07 -13.35
C GLU A 56 -5.04 -4.08 -14.51
N GLY A 57 -3.88 -3.48 -14.67
CA GLY A 57 -3.67 -2.53 -15.75
C GLY A 57 -4.11 -1.11 -15.45
N GLN A 58 -4.59 -0.85 -14.24
CA GLN A 58 -5.07 0.47 -13.85
C GLN A 58 -4.11 1.23 -12.92
N GLY A 59 -2.95 0.66 -12.65
CA GLY A 59 -1.96 1.30 -11.80
C GLY A 59 -2.31 1.29 -10.32
N LEU A 60 -3.24 0.42 -9.91
CA LEU A 60 -3.71 0.41 -8.53
C LEU A 60 -2.64 -0.08 -7.56
N GLY A 61 -1.82 -1.04 -7.99
CA GLY A 61 -0.72 -1.52 -7.15
C GLY A 61 0.27 -0.43 -6.81
N SER A 62 0.60 0.42 -7.80
CA SER A 62 1.50 1.54 -7.58
C SER A 62 0.89 2.57 -6.65
N LYS A 63 -0.41 2.83 -6.81
CA LYS A 63 -1.12 3.76 -5.95
C LYS A 63 -1.12 3.25 -4.51
N LEU A 64 -1.35 1.96 -4.33
CA LEU A 64 -1.31 1.33 -3.02
C LEU A 64 0.08 1.42 -2.40
N ALA A 65 1.12 1.12 -3.18
CA ALA A 65 2.49 1.18 -2.70
C ALA A 65 2.86 2.59 -2.25
N ALA A 66 2.49 3.59 -3.03
CA ALA A 66 2.76 4.98 -2.66
C ALA A 66 2.11 5.33 -1.34
N TYR A 67 0.84 4.97 -1.17
CA TYR A 67 0.13 5.26 0.06
C TYR A 67 0.79 4.56 1.25
N ALA A 68 1.12 3.27 1.08
CA ALA A 68 1.71 2.49 2.17
C ALA A 68 3.05 3.06 2.60
N LEU A 69 3.89 3.42 1.64
CA LEU A 69 5.21 3.95 1.95
C LEU A 69 5.14 5.36 2.52
N ASP A 70 4.19 6.17 2.05
CA ASP A 70 3.97 7.49 2.62
C ASP A 70 3.51 7.37 4.08
N ASP A 71 2.67 6.38 4.38
CA ASP A 71 2.22 6.15 5.74
C ASP A 71 3.37 5.72 6.65
N VAL A 72 4.20 4.80 6.16
CA VAL A 72 5.40 4.38 6.89
C VAL A 72 6.29 5.58 7.19
N LYS A 73 6.50 6.42 6.19
CA LYS A 73 7.34 7.60 6.32
C LYS A 73 6.75 8.58 7.31
N SER A 74 5.46 8.85 7.22
CA SER A 74 4.80 9.83 8.09
C SER A 74 4.79 9.40 9.55
N ARG A 75 4.83 8.09 9.78
CA ARG A 75 4.84 7.53 11.14
C ARG A 75 6.24 7.36 11.71
N GLY A 76 7.27 7.74 10.96
CA GLY A 76 8.65 7.61 11.40
C GLY A 76 9.13 6.17 11.45
N LEU A 77 8.47 5.28 10.71
CA LEU A 77 8.84 3.87 10.67
C LEU A 77 9.77 3.59 9.50
N LYS A 78 10.34 2.39 9.48
CA LYS A 78 11.21 1.94 8.42
C LYS A 78 10.54 0.81 7.64
N ALA A 79 10.98 0.57 6.42
CA ALA A 79 10.41 -0.47 5.58
C ALA A 79 11.41 -1.59 5.32
N VAL A 80 10.93 -2.83 5.45
CA VAL A 80 11.68 -4.02 5.04
C VAL A 80 10.93 -4.61 3.86
N PRO A 81 11.33 -4.31 2.61
CA PRO A 81 10.57 -4.71 1.44
C PRO A 81 10.91 -6.14 1.00
N GLN A 82 10.35 -7.10 1.71
CA GLN A 82 10.56 -8.51 1.39
C GLN A 82 9.78 -8.92 0.15
N CYS A 83 8.68 -8.24 -0.13
CA CYS A 83 7.84 -8.48 -1.29
C CYS A 83 8.46 -7.79 -2.52
N LYS A 84 8.57 -8.52 -3.63
CA LYS A 84 9.19 -7.99 -4.84
C LYS A 84 8.50 -6.75 -5.38
N PHE A 85 7.18 -6.70 -5.28
CA PHE A 85 6.44 -5.56 -5.83
C PHE A 85 6.83 -4.27 -5.12
N ILE A 86 6.84 -4.29 -3.79
CA ILE A 86 7.20 -3.11 -3.01
C ILE A 86 8.68 -2.77 -3.22
N ALA A 87 9.55 -3.78 -3.25
CA ALA A 87 10.97 -3.54 -3.49
C ALA A 87 11.21 -2.87 -4.84
N SER A 88 10.52 -3.34 -5.89
CA SER A 88 10.63 -2.75 -7.22
C SER A 88 10.11 -1.31 -7.24
N TYR A 89 9.01 -1.09 -6.56
CA TYR A 89 8.44 0.26 -6.50
C TYR A 89 9.43 1.22 -5.85
N ILE A 90 10.03 0.81 -4.74
CA ILE A 90 11.02 1.64 -4.04
C ILE A 90 12.22 1.92 -4.96
N ALA A 91 12.69 0.89 -5.68
CA ALA A 91 13.83 1.06 -6.57
C ALA A 91 13.56 2.10 -7.66
N ARG A 92 12.33 2.15 -8.17
CA ARG A 92 11.95 3.14 -9.18
C ARG A 92 11.69 4.51 -8.58
N HIS A 93 11.55 4.60 -7.28
CA HIS A 93 11.28 5.86 -6.58
C HIS A 93 12.27 6.05 -5.44
N GLU A 94 13.53 5.77 -5.74
CA GLU A 94 14.62 5.77 -4.77
C GLU A 94 14.73 7.10 -4.02
N LYS A 95 14.56 8.19 -4.72
CA LYS A 95 14.69 9.52 -4.11
C LYS A 95 13.64 9.75 -3.01
N GLU A 96 12.46 9.19 -3.19
CA GLU A 96 11.37 9.39 -2.24
C GLU A 96 11.41 8.39 -1.09
N TYR A 97 11.75 7.13 -1.38
CA TYR A 97 11.57 6.06 -0.42
C TYR A 97 12.82 5.27 -0.07
N GLY A 98 13.91 5.46 -0.81
CA GLY A 98 15.12 4.70 -0.56
C GLY A 98 15.64 4.82 0.86
N GLY A 99 15.47 5.99 1.47
CA GLY A 99 15.91 6.22 2.84
C GLY A 99 15.12 5.49 3.91
N LEU A 100 13.96 4.92 3.54
CA LEU A 100 13.15 4.15 4.50
C LEU A 100 13.62 2.72 4.65
N VAL A 101 14.39 2.23 3.69
CA VAL A 101 14.70 0.80 3.61
C VAL A 101 15.73 0.38 4.63
N VAL A 102 15.44 -0.70 5.34
CA VAL A 102 16.39 -1.36 6.25
C VAL A 102 16.28 -2.87 6.03
N SER A 103 17.24 -3.61 6.53
CA SER A 103 17.25 -5.07 6.38
C SER A 103 16.54 -5.76 7.52
#